data_e28799575100ced149dda25b1dcc41b9
#
_entry.id   e28799575100ced149dda25b1dcc41b9
#
_cell.length_a   1.000
_cell.length_b   1.000
_cell.length_c   1.000
_cell.angle_alpha   90.00
_cell.angle_beta   90.00
_cell.angle_gamma   90.00
#
_symmetry.space_group_name_H-M   'P 1'
#
loop_
_entity.id
_entity.type
_entity.pdbx_description
1 polymer ?
#
loop_
_entity_poly.entity_id
_entity_poly.type
_entity_poly.pdbx_seq_one_letter_code
_entity_poly.pdbx_strand_id
1 'polypeptide(L)'
;MNLATALLAIAATAPAADTPAPKAGTSLTVYSSADPGSFDPRQFVQEQRASGQDSPWGVPGFGVVKAVRAVAVPKGAGDVAFTDVAAWIDPTTVSFVDLQDPATTVLEQNFQFDLVSPSKLLERYVGQPIALTTPMGDSAYRLNGTLLSSNQGQLVVRSDTGVVRILSATNAQVELGALPGGLITKPTLVWKLSGNGGEHLVRTTYQTAGLTWRADYNLVLDATDTGASMNAWVTLLNLSGASYPDTELKLVAGKVRKIERVRSAGGSGGAFGAVAAMADRSAGFEEKELLDYHLYTLPRRTDVLQNSTQQLA
;
A
#
# COMPACT_ATOMS: atom_id res chain seq x y z
N MET A 1 5.86 78.02 -5.89
CA MET A 1 7.00 77.12 -5.70
C MET A 1 6.46 75.89 -4.95
N ASN A 2 6.12 74.85 -5.68
CA ASN A 2 5.62 73.57 -5.12
C ASN A 2 6.74 72.52 -5.20
N LEU A 3 7.25 72.13 -4.05
CA LEU A 3 8.15 70.96 -3.93
C LEU A 3 7.29 69.68 -3.91
N ALA A 4 7.41 68.86 -4.93
CA ALA A 4 6.87 67.50 -4.93
C ALA A 4 7.93 66.54 -4.35
N THR A 5 7.63 65.96 -3.21
CA THR A 5 8.45 64.94 -2.55
C THR A 5 8.13 63.59 -3.19
N ALA A 6 9.05 63.02 -3.94
CA ALA A 6 8.94 61.66 -4.48
C ALA A 6 9.32 60.64 -3.40
N LEU A 7 8.37 59.81 -2.97
CA LEU A 7 8.61 58.64 -2.13
C LEU A 7 9.10 57.48 -3.00
N LEU A 8 10.36 57.07 -2.84
CA LEU A 8 10.95 55.90 -3.49
C LEU A 8 10.62 54.67 -2.62
N ALA A 9 9.69 53.84 -3.07
CA ALA A 9 9.41 52.55 -2.42
C ALA A 9 10.46 51.51 -2.81
N ILE A 10 11.34 51.17 -1.90
CA ILE A 10 12.29 50.04 -2.06
C ILE A 10 11.52 48.75 -1.76
N ALA A 11 11.15 48.00 -2.80
CA ALA A 11 10.64 46.66 -2.64
C ALA A 11 11.79 45.69 -2.26
N ALA A 12 11.82 45.28 -1.02
CA ALA A 12 12.74 44.22 -0.55
C ALA A 12 12.25 42.88 -1.11
N THR A 13 12.95 42.37 -2.12
CA THR A 13 12.79 40.98 -2.58
C THR A 13 13.36 40.05 -1.50
N ALA A 14 12.46 39.34 -0.78
CA ALA A 14 12.88 38.27 0.08
C ALA A 14 13.57 37.16 -0.76
N PRO A 15 14.71 36.60 -0.32
CA PRO A 15 15.35 35.51 -1.04
C PRO A 15 14.37 34.34 -1.09
N ALA A 16 14.14 33.80 -2.29
CA ALA A 16 13.43 32.53 -2.46
C ALA A 16 14.19 31.47 -1.66
N ALA A 17 13.50 30.81 -0.71
CA ALA A 17 14.07 29.71 0.01
C ALA A 17 14.49 28.64 -1.01
N ASP A 18 15.77 28.29 -1.01
CA ASP A 18 16.31 27.20 -1.83
C ASP A 18 15.54 25.91 -1.50
N THR A 19 14.54 25.59 -2.30
CA THR A 19 13.85 24.31 -2.19
C THR A 19 14.81 23.25 -2.73
N PRO A 20 15.28 22.29 -1.90
CA PRO A 20 16.22 21.30 -2.36
C PRO A 20 15.66 20.55 -3.56
N ALA A 21 16.51 20.26 -4.54
CA ALA A 21 16.12 19.52 -5.73
C ALA A 21 15.44 18.20 -5.36
N PRO A 22 14.34 17.84 -6.02
CA PRO A 22 13.60 16.62 -5.72
C PRO A 22 14.51 15.41 -5.91
N LYS A 23 14.54 14.53 -4.90
CA LYS A 23 15.28 13.27 -4.94
C LYS A 23 14.30 12.10 -5.05
N ALA A 24 14.70 11.07 -5.80
CA ALA A 24 13.98 9.80 -5.81
C ALA A 24 13.95 9.20 -4.40
N GLY A 25 12.83 8.57 -4.05
CA GLY A 25 12.64 7.94 -2.75
C GLY A 25 11.19 7.79 -2.37
N THR A 26 10.95 7.09 -1.27
CA THR A 26 9.61 6.86 -0.73
C THR A 26 9.50 7.48 0.67
N SER A 27 8.36 8.08 0.94
CA SER A 27 7.92 8.52 2.27
C SER A 27 6.57 7.88 2.55
N LEU A 28 6.44 7.28 3.74
CA LEU A 28 5.24 6.61 4.22
C LEU A 28 4.76 7.30 5.49
N THR A 29 3.53 7.79 5.47
CA THR A 29 2.87 8.30 6.66
C THR A 29 1.74 7.36 7.06
N VAL A 30 1.81 6.79 8.27
CA VAL A 30 0.81 5.83 8.76
C VAL A 30 -0.07 6.49 9.81
N TYR A 31 -1.35 6.54 9.50
CA TYR A 31 -2.40 7.02 10.39
C TYR A 31 -3.01 5.84 11.11
N SER A 32 -2.98 5.86 12.44
CA SER A 32 -3.62 4.82 13.24
C SER A 32 -4.84 5.38 13.97
N SER A 33 -5.93 4.63 13.89
CA SER A 33 -7.12 4.81 14.72
C SER A 33 -7.32 3.61 15.66
N ALA A 34 -6.26 2.80 15.84
CA ALA A 34 -6.30 1.66 16.73
C ALA A 34 -6.53 2.11 18.16
N ASP A 35 -7.54 1.54 18.81
CA ASP A 35 -7.66 1.55 20.25
C ASP A 35 -6.70 0.48 20.80
N PRO A 36 -5.69 0.84 21.61
CA PRO A 36 -4.74 -0.11 22.18
C PRO A 36 -5.38 -1.26 22.96
N GLY A 37 -6.58 -1.03 23.51
CA GLY A 37 -7.34 -2.05 24.26
C GLY A 37 -8.13 -3.03 23.40
N SER A 38 -8.39 -2.72 22.12
CA SER A 38 -9.29 -3.49 21.26
C SER A 38 -8.62 -4.09 20.02
N PHE A 39 -7.40 -3.67 19.68
CA PHE A 39 -6.69 -4.17 18.49
C PHE A 39 -5.29 -4.66 18.81
N ASP A 40 -5.07 -5.97 18.70
CA ASP A 40 -3.75 -6.59 18.75
C ASP A 40 -3.30 -7.00 17.33
N PRO A 41 -2.23 -6.38 16.79
CA PRO A 41 -1.71 -6.72 15.47
C PRO A 41 -1.27 -8.18 15.33
N ARG A 42 -0.78 -8.81 16.41
CA ARG A 42 -0.32 -10.21 16.39
C ARG A 42 -1.49 -11.18 16.31
N GLN A 43 -2.52 -10.94 17.12
CA GLN A 43 -3.74 -11.74 17.09
C GLN A 43 -4.42 -11.61 15.73
N PHE A 44 -4.56 -10.39 15.22
CA PHE A 44 -5.13 -10.13 13.90
C PHE A 44 -4.42 -10.91 12.78
N VAL A 45 -3.08 -10.90 12.77
CA VAL A 45 -2.30 -11.66 11.78
C VAL A 45 -2.50 -13.17 11.93
N GLN A 46 -2.62 -13.69 13.16
CA GLN A 46 -2.88 -15.11 13.39
C GLN A 46 -4.28 -15.53 12.89
N GLU A 47 -5.29 -14.73 13.14
CA GLU A 47 -6.66 -14.94 12.66
C GLU A 47 -6.74 -14.91 11.13
N GLN A 48 -6.06 -13.96 10.49
CA GLN A 48 -5.94 -13.88 9.03
C GLN A 48 -5.31 -15.13 8.43
N ARG A 49 -4.20 -15.59 9.00
CA ARG A 49 -3.52 -16.84 8.59
C ARG A 49 -4.40 -18.07 8.77
N ALA A 50 -5.12 -18.15 9.87
CA ALA A 50 -6.02 -19.27 10.15
C ALA A 50 -7.21 -19.31 9.19
N SER A 51 -7.71 -18.15 8.75
CA SER A 51 -8.82 -18.03 7.79
C SER A 51 -8.39 -18.16 6.33
N GLY A 52 -7.08 -18.13 6.04
CA GLY A 52 -6.55 -18.12 4.67
C GLY A 52 -6.92 -16.84 3.89
N GLN A 53 -7.27 -15.77 4.58
CA GLN A 53 -7.66 -14.50 3.97
C GLN A 53 -6.52 -13.48 4.10
N ASP A 54 -5.98 -13.04 2.97
CA ASP A 54 -5.07 -11.89 2.89
C ASP A 54 -5.90 -10.62 2.67
N SER A 55 -6.58 -10.13 3.71
CA SER A 55 -7.43 -8.96 3.61
C SER A 55 -7.06 -7.90 4.65
N PRO A 56 -6.89 -6.62 4.28
CA PRO A 56 -6.65 -5.55 5.24
C PRO A 56 -7.92 -5.07 5.95
N TRP A 57 -9.06 -5.68 5.65
CA TRP A 57 -10.33 -5.32 6.28
C TRP A 57 -10.28 -5.60 7.78
N GLY A 58 -10.58 -4.57 8.56
CA GLY A 58 -10.47 -4.63 10.01
C GLY A 58 -9.16 -4.07 10.57
N VAL A 59 -8.16 -3.75 9.74
CA VAL A 59 -6.98 -2.99 10.18
C VAL A 59 -7.39 -1.54 10.44
N PRO A 60 -7.28 -1.04 11.70
CA PRO A 60 -7.71 0.30 12.04
C PRO A 60 -6.63 1.31 11.66
N GLY A 61 -6.79 1.98 10.53
CA GLY A 61 -5.85 2.96 10.04
C GLY A 61 -5.68 2.92 8.53
N PHE A 62 -4.73 3.69 8.04
CA PHE A 62 -4.35 3.73 6.62
C PHE A 62 -2.96 4.34 6.46
N GLY A 63 -2.33 4.10 5.31
CA GLY A 63 -1.09 4.73 4.91
C GLY A 63 -1.29 5.78 3.83
N VAL A 64 -0.51 6.86 3.88
CA VAL A 64 -0.29 7.77 2.76
C VAL A 64 1.11 7.53 2.24
N VAL A 65 1.20 7.05 1.02
CA VAL A 65 2.47 6.79 0.32
C VAL A 65 2.76 7.95 -0.60
N LYS A 66 3.96 8.49 -0.52
CA LYS A 66 4.51 9.47 -1.45
C LYS A 66 5.78 8.88 -2.04
N ALA A 67 5.76 8.54 -3.31
CA ALA A 67 6.88 7.99 -4.05
C ALA A 67 7.36 8.98 -5.12
N VAL A 68 8.67 9.22 -5.17
CA VAL A 68 9.33 9.99 -6.25
C VAL A 68 10.21 9.02 -7.01
N ARG A 69 9.91 8.81 -8.29
CA ARG A 69 10.63 7.87 -9.16
C ARG A 69 10.89 8.50 -10.53
N ALA A 70 11.95 8.03 -11.19
CA ALA A 70 12.16 8.31 -12.59
C ALA A 70 11.13 7.54 -13.43
N VAL A 71 10.49 8.23 -14.36
CA VAL A 71 9.44 7.72 -15.24
C VAL A 71 9.70 8.24 -16.65
N ALA A 72 9.64 7.33 -17.64
CA ALA A 72 9.72 7.71 -19.04
C ALA A 72 8.38 8.33 -19.47
N VAL A 73 8.36 9.65 -19.59
CA VAL A 73 7.19 10.41 -20.07
C VAL A 73 7.16 10.35 -21.61
N PRO A 74 6.03 10.00 -22.23
CA PRO A 74 5.93 9.93 -23.69
C PRO A 74 5.95 11.33 -24.34
N LYS A 75 6.44 11.39 -25.58
CA LYS A 75 6.25 12.58 -26.43
C LYS A 75 4.87 12.51 -27.09
N GLY A 76 3.98 13.43 -26.73
CA GLY A 76 2.56 13.32 -27.05
C GLY A 76 1.83 12.38 -26.09
N ALA A 77 0.73 11.78 -26.56
CA ALA A 77 -0.07 10.84 -25.75
C ALA A 77 0.54 9.45 -25.74
N GLY A 78 0.59 8.82 -24.56
CA GLY A 78 1.10 7.43 -24.42
C GLY A 78 0.83 6.88 -23.02
N ASP A 79 0.93 5.55 -22.89
CA ASP A 79 0.66 4.84 -21.66
C ASP A 79 1.95 4.68 -20.84
N VAL A 80 1.84 4.87 -19.53
CA VAL A 80 2.92 4.72 -18.55
C VAL A 80 2.46 3.84 -17.41
N ALA A 81 3.21 2.77 -17.15
CA ALA A 81 2.96 1.85 -16.05
C ALA A 81 3.82 2.20 -14.84
N PHE A 82 3.18 2.41 -13.70
CA PHE A 82 3.82 2.64 -12.40
C PHE A 82 3.53 1.43 -11.52
N THR A 83 4.48 0.51 -11.50
CA THR A 83 4.38 -0.78 -10.81
C THR A 83 4.75 -0.69 -9.34
N ASP A 84 4.55 -1.78 -8.58
CA ASP A 84 4.88 -1.88 -7.16
C ASP A 84 4.14 -0.86 -6.28
N VAL A 85 2.88 -0.61 -6.60
CA VAL A 85 1.99 0.15 -5.72
C VAL A 85 1.29 -0.79 -4.74
N ALA A 86 0.70 -0.24 -3.69
CA ALA A 86 -0.05 -1.04 -2.73
C ALA A 86 -1.24 -1.75 -3.40
N ALA A 87 -1.50 -3.02 -3.02
CA ALA A 87 -2.64 -3.77 -3.55
C ALA A 87 -3.99 -3.18 -3.10
N TRP A 88 -4.00 -2.52 -1.93
CA TRP A 88 -5.20 -1.95 -1.31
C TRP A 88 -5.24 -0.42 -1.40
N ILE A 89 -4.70 0.10 -2.49
CA ILE A 89 -4.75 1.51 -2.83
C ILE A 89 -6.20 1.98 -2.99
N ASP A 90 -6.49 3.21 -2.56
CA ASP A 90 -7.69 3.92 -2.96
C ASP A 90 -7.40 4.71 -4.25
N PRO A 91 -7.86 4.25 -5.42
CA PRO A 91 -7.53 4.90 -6.70
C PRO A 91 -8.03 6.35 -6.79
N THR A 92 -9.04 6.71 -5.99
CA THR A 92 -9.60 8.08 -5.98
C THR A 92 -8.70 9.09 -5.30
N THR A 93 -7.69 8.62 -4.55
CA THR A 93 -6.73 9.46 -3.82
C THR A 93 -5.42 9.64 -4.55
N VAL A 94 -5.25 8.98 -5.70
CA VAL A 94 -4.00 9.03 -6.46
C VAL A 94 -3.77 10.41 -7.04
N SER A 95 -2.59 10.95 -6.79
CA SER A 95 -2.09 12.20 -7.36
C SER A 95 -0.81 11.94 -8.12
N PHE A 96 -0.72 12.45 -9.32
CA PHE A 96 0.46 12.44 -10.19
C PHE A 96 0.98 13.87 -10.35
N VAL A 97 2.27 14.09 -10.18
CA VAL A 97 2.93 15.38 -10.42
C VAL A 97 4.28 15.10 -11.08
N ASP A 98 4.45 15.61 -12.29
CA ASP A 98 5.77 15.71 -12.91
C ASP A 98 6.53 16.87 -12.26
N LEU A 99 7.71 16.59 -11.72
CA LEU A 99 8.52 17.57 -10.98
C LEU A 99 9.44 18.40 -11.89
N GLN A 100 9.55 18.03 -13.17
CA GLN A 100 10.43 18.64 -14.15
C GLN A 100 9.69 19.35 -15.26
N ASP A 101 8.49 18.85 -15.64
CA ASP A 101 7.67 19.44 -16.68
C ASP A 101 6.21 19.63 -16.22
N PRO A 102 5.80 20.86 -15.87
CA PRO A 102 4.42 21.14 -15.45
C PRO A 102 3.40 21.02 -16.60
N ALA A 103 3.85 20.89 -17.86
CA ALA A 103 2.97 20.70 -19.00
C ALA A 103 2.53 19.23 -19.16
N THR A 104 3.18 18.30 -18.47
CA THR A 104 2.75 16.90 -18.45
C THR A 104 1.37 16.77 -17.81
N THR A 105 0.42 16.18 -18.54
CA THR A 105 -0.97 16.02 -18.07
C THR A 105 -1.38 14.55 -18.07
N VAL A 106 -2.19 14.17 -17.07
CA VAL A 106 -2.82 12.87 -16.99
C VAL A 106 -4.16 12.93 -17.73
N LEU A 107 -4.30 12.16 -18.80
CA LEU A 107 -5.53 12.05 -19.58
C LEU A 107 -6.46 10.98 -19.02
N GLU A 108 -5.89 9.84 -18.61
CA GLU A 108 -6.62 8.70 -18.04
C GLU A 108 -5.78 8.06 -16.94
N GLN A 109 -6.45 7.48 -15.94
CA GLN A 109 -5.83 6.72 -14.87
C GLN A 109 -6.57 5.41 -14.67
N ASN A 110 -5.84 4.31 -14.73
CA ASN A 110 -6.35 2.97 -14.50
C ASN A 110 -5.54 2.29 -13.40
N PHE A 111 -6.21 1.64 -12.47
CA PHE A 111 -5.57 0.78 -11.48
C PHE A 111 -5.79 -0.68 -11.85
N GLN A 112 -4.71 -1.36 -12.18
CA GLN A 112 -4.72 -2.78 -12.48
C GLN A 112 -4.34 -3.56 -11.21
N PHE A 113 -5.24 -4.44 -10.77
CA PHE A 113 -5.08 -5.24 -9.56
C PHE A 113 -5.39 -6.74 -9.79
N ASP A 114 -5.60 -7.13 -11.04
CA ASP A 114 -5.89 -8.52 -11.39
C ASP A 114 -4.61 -9.36 -11.39
N LEU A 115 -4.14 -9.67 -10.17
CA LEU A 115 -2.90 -10.40 -9.96
C LEU A 115 -3.03 -11.86 -10.39
N VAL A 116 -1.94 -12.38 -10.95
CA VAL A 116 -1.82 -13.79 -11.30
C VAL A 116 -2.04 -14.66 -10.05
N SER A 117 -2.98 -15.59 -10.15
CA SER A 117 -3.20 -16.65 -9.19
C SER A 117 -3.61 -17.94 -9.92
N PRO A 118 -3.42 -19.13 -9.33
CA PRO A 118 -3.82 -20.38 -9.99
C PRO A 118 -5.28 -20.41 -10.41
N SER A 119 -6.20 -19.92 -9.59
CA SER A 119 -7.63 -19.85 -9.90
C SER A 119 -7.91 -18.92 -11.07
N LYS A 120 -7.34 -17.73 -11.08
CA LYS A 120 -7.52 -16.75 -12.17
C LYS A 120 -6.91 -17.22 -13.48
N LEU A 121 -5.76 -17.89 -13.43
CA LEU A 121 -5.18 -18.51 -14.60
C LEU A 121 -6.15 -19.53 -15.21
N LEU A 122 -6.68 -20.42 -14.38
CA LEU A 122 -7.64 -21.43 -14.83
C LEU A 122 -8.93 -20.82 -15.38
N GLU A 123 -9.47 -19.77 -14.73
CA GLU A 123 -10.64 -19.02 -15.23
C GLU A 123 -10.40 -18.44 -16.64
N ARG A 124 -9.20 -17.86 -16.87
CA ARG A 124 -8.83 -17.27 -18.17
C ARG A 124 -8.54 -18.32 -19.23
N TYR A 125 -8.22 -19.56 -18.80
CA TYR A 125 -7.96 -20.68 -19.70
C TYR A 125 -9.21 -21.50 -20.06
N VAL A 126 -10.38 -21.15 -19.55
CA VAL A 126 -11.64 -21.77 -19.99
C VAL A 126 -11.82 -21.57 -21.50
N GLY A 127 -12.00 -22.69 -22.22
CA GLY A 127 -12.06 -22.74 -23.70
C GLY A 127 -10.70 -22.86 -24.38
N GLN A 128 -9.58 -22.86 -23.63
CA GLN A 128 -8.23 -22.97 -24.18
C GLN A 128 -7.63 -24.37 -23.97
N PRO A 129 -6.63 -24.77 -24.80
CA PRO A 129 -5.92 -26.02 -24.61
C PRO A 129 -5.05 -25.99 -23.35
N ILE A 130 -5.08 -27.11 -22.63
CA ILE A 130 -4.26 -27.36 -21.44
C ILE A 130 -3.69 -28.77 -21.48
N ALA A 131 -2.61 -29.00 -20.73
CA ALA A 131 -2.13 -30.34 -20.44
C ALA A 131 -2.17 -30.62 -18.94
N LEU A 132 -2.58 -31.83 -18.59
CA LEU A 132 -2.66 -32.28 -17.20
C LEU A 132 -1.80 -33.52 -17.03
N THR A 133 -1.03 -33.59 -15.95
CA THR A 133 -0.27 -34.75 -15.57
C THR A 133 -0.73 -35.19 -14.17
N THR A 134 -1.28 -36.38 -14.05
CA THR A 134 -1.76 -36.96 -12.79
C THR A 134 -0.89 -38.16 -12.41
N PRO A 135 -0.32 -38.21 -11.19
CA PRO A 135 0.45 -39.36 -10.74
C PRO A 135 -0.48 -40.58 -10.58
N MET A 136 0.00 -41.74 -11.04
CA MET A 136 -0.67 -43.05 -10.87
C MET A 136 0.35 -44.08 -10.39
N GLY A 137 0.55 -44.22 -9.10
CA GLY A 137 1.61 -45.06 -8.52
C GLY A 137 2.98 -44.62 -9.01
N ASP A 138 3.77 -45.55 -9.58
CA ASP A 138 5.11 -45.27 -10.11
C ASP A 138 5.10 -44.66 -11.51
N SER A 139 3.93 -44.43 -12.11
CA SER A 139 3.75 -43.83 -13.43
C SER A 139 2.96 -42.50 -13.36
N ALA A 140 2.91 -41.80 -14.50
CA ALA A 140 2.12 -40.58 -14.63
C ALA A 140 1.19 -40.68 -15.84
N TYR A 141 -0.06 -40.29 -15.65
CA TYR A 141 -1.02 -40.18 -16.74
C TYR A 141 -1.08 -38.72 -17.23
N ARG A 142 -0.80 -38.52 -18.51
CA ARG A 142 -0.90 -37.23 -19.19
C ARG A 142 -2.18 -37.14 -20.00
N LEU A 143 -2.91 -36.05 -19.82
CA LEU A 143 -4.13 -35.71 -20.56
C LEU A 143 -3.95 -34.35 -21.22
N ASN A 144 -4.06 -34.31 -22.57
CA ASN A 144 -4.18 -33.07 -23.33
C ASN A 144 -5.65 -32.87 -23.71
N GLY A 145 -6.08 -31.61 -23.69
CA GLY A 145 -7.47 -31.28 -24.01
C GLY A 145 -7.81 -29.80 -23.77
N THR A 146 -9.08 -29.49 -23.94
CA THR A 146 -9.61 -28.15 -23.75
C THR A 146 -10.26 -28.05 -22.38
N LEU A 147 -9.90 -27.02 -21.56
CA LEU A 147 -10.54 -26.73 -20.31
C LEU A 147 -11.94 -26.18 -20.55
N LEU A 148 -12.98 -26.88 -20.10
CA LEU A 148 -14.37 -26.45 -20.23
C LEU A 148 -14.85 -25.65 -19.02
N SER A 149 -14.35 -25.98 -17.83
CA SER A 149 -14.71 -25.30 -16.58
C SER A 149 -13.64 -25.53 -15.51
N SER A 150 -13.48 -24.54 -14.63
CA SER A 150 -12.71 -24.64 -13.39
C SER A 150 -13.53 -24.06 -12.26
N ASN A 151 -13.91 -24.88 -11.29
CA ASN A 151 -14.69 -24.45 -10.12
C ASN A 151 -14.32 -25.28 -8.90
N GLN A 152 -14.13 -24.63 -7.76
CA GLN A 152 -13.84 -25.26 -6.45
C GLN A 152 -12.75 -26.33 -6.50
N GLY A 153 -11.69 -26.10 -7.30
CA GLY A 153 -10.60 -27.06 -7.46
C GLY A 153 -10.93 -28.27 -8.35
N GLN A 154 -12.11 -28.30 -8.97
CA GLN A 154 -12.48 -29.28 -10.01
C GLN A 154 -12.25 -28.71 -11.39
N LEU A 155 -11.66 -29.52 -12.27
CA LEU A 155 -11.43 -29.18 -13.66
C LEU A 155 -12.29 -30.09 -14.55
N VAL A 156 -13.05 -29.49 -15.45
CA VAL A 156 -13.76 -30.24 -16.51
C VAL A 156 -12.99 -30.06 -17.80
N VAL A 157 -12.47 -31.14 -18.34
CA VAL A 157 -11.59 -31.14 -19.53
C VAL A 157 -12.16 -32.05 -20.58
N ARG A 158 -12.28 -31.55 -21.81
CA ARG A 158 -12.58 -32.35 -22.99
C ARG A 158 -11.25 -32.73 -23.63
N SER A 159 -10.95 -34.05 -23.64
CA SER A 159 -9.75 -34.58 -24.29
C SER A 159 -9.78 -34.39 -25.81
N ASP A 160 -8.64 -34.52 -26.44
CA ASP A 160 -8.51 -34.45 -27.92
C ASP A 160 -9.33 -35.58 -28.62
N THR A 161 -9.66 -36.65 -27.91
CA THR A 161 -10.55 -37.72 -28.38
C THR A 161 -12.04 -37.42 -28.16
N GLY A 162 -12.39 -36.23 -27.62
CA GLY A 162 -13.78 -35.80 -27.38
C GLY A 162 -14.38 -36.24 -26.05
N VAL A 163 -13.69 -37.06 -25.25
CA VAL A 163 -14.18 -37.53 -23.95
C VAL A 163 -14.08 -36.40 -22.92
N VAL A 164 -15.18 -36.13 -22.19
CA VAL A 164 -15.19 -35.19 -21.11
C VAL A 164 -14.82 -35.87 -19.79
N ARG A 165 -13.88 -35.29 -19.05
CA ARG A 165 -13.39 -35.80 -17.77
C ARG A 165 -13.47 -34.72 -16.70
N ILE A 166 -13.78 -35.14 -15.48
CA ILE A 166 -13.74 -34.28 -14.28
C ILE A 166 -12.54 -34.75 -13.44
N LEU A 167 -11.66 -33.83 -13.12
CA LEU A 167 -10.40 -34.07 -12.42
C LEU A 167 -10.23 -33.07 -11.28
N SER A 168 -9.53 -33.47 -10.23
CA SER A 168 -9.16 -32.54 -9.15
C SER A 168 -7.87 -31.81 -9.52
N ALA A 169 -7.88 -30.49 -9.45
CA ALA A 169 -6.68 -29.67 -9.64
C ALA A 169 -5.61 -29.92 -8.57
N THR A 170 -6.01 -30.38 -7.39
CA THR A 170 -5.07 -30.66 -6.29
C THR A 170 -4.17 -31.85 -6.57
N ASN A 171 -4.66 -32.81 -7.34
CA ASN A 171 -3.95 -34.05 -7.65
C ASN A 171 -3.32 -34.08 -9.04
N ALA A 172 -3.37 -32.97 -9.77
CA ALA A 172 -2.85 -32.87 -11.11
C ALA A 172 -1.89 -31.68 -11.24
N GLN A 173 -0.77 -31.90 -11.91
CA GLN A 173 0.04 -30.82 -12.44
C GLN A 173 -0.64 -30.27 -13.68
N VAL A 174 -0.96 -28.97 -13.68
CA VAL A 174 -1.62 -28.28 -14.79
C VAL A 174 -0.57 -27.49 -15.55
N GLU A 175 -0.42 -27.79 -16.82
CA GLU A 175 0.43 -27.03 -17.75
C GLU A 175 -0.45 -26.15 -18.63
N LEU A 176 -0.20 -24.85 -18.55
CA LEU A 176 -0.89 -23.83 -19.34
C LEU A 176 0.08 -23.29 -20.40
N GLY A 177 -0.44 -22.71 -21.46
CA GLY A 177 0.36 -22.03 -22.47
C GLY A 177 0.91 -20.67 -21.98
N ALA A 178 0.92 -19.68 -22.87
CA ALA A 178 1.37 -18.35 -22.54
C ALA A 178 0.46 -17.68 -21.50
N LEU A 179 1.03 -16.77 -20.68
CA LEU A 179 0.26 -15.99 -19.71
C LEU A 179 -0.86 -15.21 -20.43
N PRO A 180 -2.15 -15.37 -20.05
CA PRO A 180 -3.23 -14.64 -20.69
C PRO A 180 -3.07 -13.13 -20.48
N GLY A 181 -3.42 -12.35 -21.49
CA GLY A 181 -3.42 -10.90 -21.37
C GLY A 181 -4.33 -10.40 -20.26
N GLY A 182 -3.94 -9.29 -19.60
CA GLY A 182 -4.69 -8.63 -18.53
C GLY A 182 -4.40 -9.12 -17.11
N LEU A 183 -3.64 -10.22 -16.92
CA LEU A 183 -3.10 -10.60 -15.62
C LEU A 183 -1.72 -9.98 -15.42
N ILE A 184 -1.50 -9.45 -14.23
CA ILE A 184 -0.25 -8.79 -13.84
C ILE A 184 0.37 -9.48 -12.63
N THR A 185 1.69 -9.37 -12.47
CA THR A 185 2.40 -9.95 -11.33
C THR A 185 2.45 -9.04 -10.11
N LYS A 186 2.21 -7.75 -10.32
CA LYS A 186 2.24 -6.72 -9.28
C LYS A 186 1.16 -5.67 -9.53
N PRO A 187 0.52 -5.13 -8.47
CA PRO A 187 -0.44 -4.04 -8.63
C PRO A 187 0.20 -2.86 -9.35
N THR A 188 -0.50 -2.30 -10.33
CA THR A 188 0.06 -1.32 -11.26
C THR A 188 -0.94 -0.18 -11.50
N LEU A 189 -0.46 1.06 -11.35
CA LEU A 189 -1.15 2.23 -11.87
C LEU A 189 -0.73 2.43 -13.32
N VAL A 190 -1.69 2.53 -14.22
CA VAL A 190 -1.45 2.83 -15.63
C VAL A 190 -2.05 4.19 -15.93
N TRP A 191 -1.22 5.12 -16.35
CA TRP A 191 -1.63 6.44 -16.80
C TRP A 191 -1.49 6.56 -18.31
N LYS A 192 -2.49 7.15 -18.92
CA LYS A 192 -2.32 7.75 -20.24
C LYS A 192 -1.89 9.18 -20.03
N LEU A 193 -0.64 9.49 -20.35
CA LEU A 193 -0.05 10.80 -20.19
C LEU A 193 0.01 11.53 -21.55
N SER A 194 0.02 12.86 -21.51
CA SER A 194 0.44 13.72 -22.60
C SER A 194 1.59 14.59 -22.12
N GLY A 195 2.75 14.49 -22.77
CA GLY A 195 3.96 15.20 -22.35
C GLY A 195 4.91 15.51 -23.49
N ASN A 196 6.05 16.11 -23.17
CA ASN A 196 7.09 16.51 -24.12
C ASN A 196 8.15 15.42 -24.37
N GLY A 197 8.06 14.30 -23.67
CA GLY A 197 8.99 13.17 -23.74
C GLY A 197 10.22 13.35 -22.88
N GLY A 198 10.79 12.25 -22.41
CA GLY A 198 12.01 12.22 -21.58
C GLY A 198 11.85 11.41 -20.32
N GLU A 199 12.95 11.23 -19.60
CA GLU A 199 12.94 10.62 -18.28
C GLU A 199 12.77 11.72 -17.23
N HIS A 200 11.65 11.73 -16.52
CA HIS A 200 11.30 12.75 -15.55
C HIS A 200 11.16 12.15 -14.15
N LEU A 201 11.50 12.94 -13.13
CA LEU A 201 11.13 12.62 -11.76
C LEU A 201 9.65 12.94 -11.54
N VAL A 202 8.90 11.88 -11.28
CA VAL A 202 7.45 11.97 -11.04
C VAL A 202 7.16 11.67 -9.58
N ARG A 203 6.35 12.50 -8.95
CA ARG A 203 5.81 12.28 -7.62
C ARG A 203 4.41 11.71 -7.70
N THR A 204 4.24 10.52 -7.16
CA THR A 204 2.95 9.87 -6.98
C THR A 204 2.60 9.87 -5.50
N THR A 205 1.38 10.27 -5.16
CA THR A 205 0.86 10.20 -3.79
C THR A 205 -0.47 9.47 -3.80
N TYR A 206 -0.68 8.54 -2.86
CA TYR A 206 -1.94 7.79 -2.72
C TYR A 206 -2.17 7.31 -1.30
N GLN A 207 -3.42 7.02 -0.97
CA GLN A 207 -3.80 6.31 0.25
C GLN A 207 -3.93 4.81 0.02
N THR A 208 -3.61 4.03 1.04
CA THR A 208 -3.80 2.57 1.04
C THR A 208 -4.31 2.08 2.39
N ALA A 209 -5.19 1.09 2.38
CA ALA A 209 -5.57 0.36 3.59
C ALA A 209 -4.47 -0.62 4.01
N GLY A 210 -4.63 -1.27 5.16
CA GLY A 210 -3.76 -2.33 5.63
C GLY A 210 -2.51 -1.86 6.37
N LEU A 211 -2.45 -0.61 6.77
CA LEU A 211 -1.36 -0.04 7.58
C LEU A 211 -1.93 0.51 8.89
N THR A 212 -1.31 0.13 9.99
CA THR A 212 -1.61 0.69 11.32
C THR A 212 -0.39 0.59 12.21
N TRP A 213 -0.40 1.37 13.28
CA TRP A 213 0.64 1.33 14.31
C TRP A 213 0.06 1.55 15.70
N ARG A 214 0.79 1.10 16.71
CA ARG A 214 0.54 1.44 18.11
C ARG A 214 1.87 1.61 18.86
N ALA A 215 1.84 2.36 19.95
CA ALA A 215 2.96 2.44 20.88
C ALA A 215 2.69 1.55 22.09
N ASP A 216 3.68 0.73 22.43
CA ASP A 216 3.69 -0.13 23.61
C ASP A 216 4.74 0.40 24.59
N TYR A 217 4.35 0.64 25.84
CA TYR A 217 5.22 1.16 26.88
C TYR A 217 5.43 0.12 27.97
N ASN A 218 6.69 -0.07 28.37
CA ASN A 218 7.05 -0.87 29.52
C ASN A 218 7.65 0.04 30.59
N LEU A 219 6.95 0.16 31.73
CA LEU A 219 7.35 0.95 32.87
C LEU A 219 7.80 0.02 34.00
N VAL A 220 9.02 0.19 34.47
CA VAL A 220 9.59 -0.54 35.59
C VAL A 220 9.90 0.45 36.71
N LEU A 221 9.22 0.29 37.84
CA LEU A 221 9.47 1.09 39.07
C LEU A 221 10.71 0.57 39.79
N ASP A 222 11.43 1.45 40.43
CA ASP A 222 12.51 1.07 41.35
C ASP A 222 11.95 0.45 42.64
N ALA A 223 12.85 -0.10 43.49
CA ALA A 223 12.47 -0.77 44.73
C ALA A 223 11.85 0.17 45.76
N THR A 224 11.93 1.47 45.58
CA THR A 224 11.43 2.51 46.50
C THR A 224 10.24 3.28 45.94
N ASP A 225 9.77 2.94 44.74
CA ASP A 225 8.68 3.61 44.02
C ASP A 225 8.91 5.11 43.81
N THR A 226 10.16 5.57 43.86
CA THR A 226 10.54 6.98 43.68
C THR A 226 11.10 7.30 42.31
N GLY A 227 11.45 6.28 41.53
CA GLY A 227 11.96 6.39 40.19
C GLY A 227 11.36 5.30 39.26
N ALA A 228 11.32 5.60 37.99
CA ALA A 228 10.83 4.65 36.98
C ALA A 228 11.75 4.64 35.76
N SER A 229 11.96 3.46 35.20
CA SER A 229 12.55 3.25 33.88
C SER A 229 11.47 2.92 32.88
N MET A 230 11.39 3.66 31.77
CA MET A 230 10.39 3.47 30.73
C MET A 230 11.08 3.11 29.41
N ASN A 231 10.61 2.02 28.78
CA ASN A 231 10.96 1.67 27.41
C ASN A 231 9.71 1.74 26.55
N ALA A 232 9.84 2.33 25.38
CA ALA A 232 8.75 2.44 24.40
C ALA A 232 9.11 1.73 23.09
N TRP A 233 8.15 1.04 22.51
CA TRP A 233 8.25 0.42 21.21
C TRP A 233 7.06 0.82 20.35
N VAL A 234 7.32 1.16 19.11
CA VAL A 234 6.27 1.31 18.11
C VAL A 234 6.12 -0.01 17.37
N THR A 235 4.94 -0.60 17.45
CA THR A 235 4.56 -1.78 16.67
C THR A 235 3.83 -1.33 15.42
N LEU A 236 4.43 -1.53 14.25
CA LEU A 236 3.90 -1.20 12.92
C LEU A 236 3.45 -2.48 12.22
N LEU A 237 2.21 -2.53 11.73
CA LEU A 237 1.66 -3.60 10.90
C LEU A 237 1.53 -3.13 9.46
N ASN A 238 2.03 -3.94 8.51
CA ASN A 238 1.87 -3.70 7.07
C ASN A 238 1.23 -4.90 6.36
N LEU A 239 -0.03 -4.75 5.98
CA LEU A 239 -0.82 -5.65 5.12
C LEU A 239 -1.31 -4.92 3.85
N SER A 240 -0.63 -3.85 3.44
CA SER A 240 -1.05 -3.01 2.31
C SER A 240 -0.89 -3.67 0.93
N GLY A 241 -0.20 -4.81 0.88
CA GLY A 241 0.11 -5.49 -0.37
C GLY A 241 1.35 -4.93 -1.09
N ALA A 242 2.14 -4.07 -0.41
CA ALA A 242 3.42 -3.57 -0.90
C ALA A 242 4.46 -3.48 0.21
N SER A 243 5.74 -3.62 -0.17
CA SER A 243 6.88 -3.28 0.69
C SER A 243 7.40 -1.88 0.35
N TYR A 244 7.89 -1.18 1.37
CA TYR A 244 8.45 0.16 1.24
C TYR A 244 9.91 0.16 1.72
N PRO A 245 10.86 -0.21 0.83
CA PRO A 245 12.27 -0.23 1.20
C PRO A 245 12.81 1.18 1.35
N ASP A 246 13.79 1.34 2.23
CA ASP A 246 14.49 2.60 2.49
C ASP A 246 13.54 3.80 2.51
N THR A 247 12.46 3.72 3.32
CA THR A 247 11.40 4.73 3.36
C THR A 247 11.61 5.71 4.53
N GLU A 248 11.23 6.96 4.31
CA GLU A 248 11.01 7.94 5.38
C GLU A 248 9.69 7.62 6.05
N LEU A 249 9.72 7.27 7.34
CA LEU A 249 8.53 6.85 8.09
C LEU A 249 8.03 7.97 9.01
N LYS A 250 6.73 8.26 8.87
CA LYS A 250 5.99 9.15 9.76
C LYS A 250 4.78 8.42 10.31
N LEU A 251 4.48 8.66 11.57
CA LEU A 251 3.36 8.07 12.28
C LEU A 251 2.45 9.18 12.80
N VAL A 252 1.16 9.02 12.60
CA VAL A 252 0.17 10.00 13.05
C VAL A 252 -0.82 9.31 13.98
N ALA A 253 -0.92 9.83 15.21
CA ALA A 253 -1.96 9.47 16.16
C ALA A 253 -3.05 10.54 16.17
N GLY A 254 -4.30 10.13 16.34
CA GLY A 254 -5.44 11.02 16.45
C GLY A 254 -6.67 10.53 15.70
N LYS A 255 -7.82 11.12 15.99
CA LYS A 255 -9.08 10.79 15.30
C LYS A 255 -9.12 11.46 13.94
N VAL A 256 -8.51 10.83 12.93
CA VAL A 256 -8.63 11.30 11.54
C VAL A 256 -10.07 11.12 11.09
N ARG A 257 -10.80 12.22 10.87
CA ARG A 257 -12.12 12.18 10.25
C ARG A 257 -11.96 11.81 8.78
N LYS A 258 -12.05 10.51 8.49
CA LYS A 258 -12.33 10.05 7.13
C LYS A 258 -13.79 10.40 6.82
N ILE A 259 -14.04 11.01 5.67
CA ILE A 259 -15.41 11.04 5.14
C ILE A 259 -15.72 9.59 4.76
N GLU A 260 -16.32 8.86 5.70
CA GLU A 260 -16.82 7.52 5.40
C GLU A 260 -17.92 7.67 4.35
N ARG A 261 -17.72 7.05 3.19
CA ARG A 261 -18.87 6.76 2.32
C ARG A 261 -19.82 5.90 3.14
N VAL A 262 -21.01 6.44 3.40
CA VAL A 262 -22.07 5.81 4.16
C VAL A 262 -22.25 4.37 3.64
N ARG A 263 -21.64 3.41 4.34
CA ARG A 263 -22.12 2.02 4.32
C ARG A 263 -23.22 1.98 5.36
N SER A 264 -24.43 1.83 4.87
CA SER A 264 -25.63 1.71 5.68
C SER A 264 -25.47 0.65 6.79
N ALA A 265 -25.78 1.11 7.98
CA ALA A 265 -26.32 0.42 9.14
C ALA A 265 -25.42 -0.51 9.97
N GLY A 266 -25.25 -0.11 11.21
CA GLY A 266 -25.21 -1.02 12.35
C GLY A 266 -24.20 -0.71 13.44
N GLY A 267 -24.59 0.01 14.49
CA GLY A 267 -24.12 -0.24 15.84
C GLY A 267 -23.13 0.74 16.47
N SER A 268 -23.70 1.60 17.28
CA SER A 268 -23.31 2.13 18.60
C SER A 268 -21.87 2.53 18.91
N GLY A 269 -21.78 3.76 19.36
CA GLY A 269 -20.62 4.49 19.81
C GLY A 269 -20.06 4.07 21.19
N GLY A 270 -18.86 4.56 21.43
CA GLY A 270 -18.21 4.58 22.72
C GLY A 270 -17.10 5.63 22.72
N ALA A 271 -17.33 6.68 23.47
CA ALA A 271 -16.38 7.73 23.70
C ALA A 271 -15.37 7.29 24.77
N PHE A 272 -14.07 7.39 24.50
CA PHE A 272 -13.05 7.54 25.54
C PHE A 272 -11.96 8.48 25.03
N GLY A 273 -11.92 9.64 25.66
CA GLY A 273 -10.82 10.59 25.54
C GLY A 273 -9.89 10.47 26.74
N ALA A 274 -8.67 10.93 26.54
CA ALA A 274 -7.70 11.33 27.53
C ALA A 274 -6.83 10.26 28.20
N VAL A 275 -5.73 9.85 27.52
CA VAL A 275 -4.43 9.55 28.17
C VAL A 275 -3.29 9.84 27.17
N ALA A 276 -3.18 11.03 26.63
CA ALA A 276 -2.13 11.36 25.64
C ALA A 276 -1.16 12.49 26.11
N ALA A 277 -1.02 12.72 27.41
CA ALA A 277 -0.26 13.88 27.89
C ALA A 277 1.04 13.56 28.63
N MET A 278 1.63 12.37 28.48
CA MET A 278 2.89 12.04 29.18
C MET A 278 3.89 11.23 28.33
N ALA A 279 4.02 11.51 27.05
CA ALA A 279 5.04 10.86 26.23
C ALA A 279 6.06 11.88 25.71
N ASP A 280 6.79 12.53 26.60
CA ASP A 280 7.99 13.28 26.20
C ASP A 280 9.22 12.46 26.57
N ARG A 281 10.04 12.12 25.53
CA ARG A 281 11.38 11.52 25.55
C ARG A 281 11.48 9.99 25.45
N SER A 282 11.08 9.42 24.34
CA SER A 282 11.74 8.23 23.84
C SER A 282 12.69 8.60 22.68
N ALA A 283 13.98 8.30 22.84
CA ALA A 283 15.01 8.57 21.86
C ALA A 283 14.71 7.78 20.58
N GLY A 284 14.21 8.43 19.54
CA GLY A 284 13.95 7.78 18.26
C GLY A 284 12.92 8.45 17.37
N PHE A 285 12.05 9.29 17.92
CA PHE A 285 11.06 10.02 17.12
C PHE A 285 11.01 11.50 17.52
N GLU A 286 10.94 12.39 16.52
CA GLU A 286 10.62 13.80 16.73
C GLU A 286 9.11 13.98 16.69
N GLU A 287 8.53 14.56 17.74
CA GLU A 287 7.11 14.90 17.82
C GLU A 287 6.87 16.33 17.34
N LYS A 288 5.84 16.50 16.51
CA LYS A 288 5.30 17.80 16.13
C LYS A 288 3.78 17.79 16.26
N GLU A 289 3.26 18.67 17.09
CA GLU A 289 1.83 18.87 17.23
C GLU A 289 1.25 19.53 15.98
N LEU A 290 0.21 18.94 15.39
CA LEU A 290 -0.50 19.45 14.22
C LEU A 290 -2.00 19.43 14.52
N LEU A 291 -2.54 20.50 15.11
CA LEU A 291 -3.92 20.57 15.62
C LEU A 291 -4.16 19.46 16.66
N ASP A 292 -5.18 18.63 16.49
CA ASP A 292 -5.50 17.50 17.39
C ASP A 292 -4.72 16.21 17.04
N TYR A 293 -3.64 16.30 16.24
CA TYR A 293 -2.83 15.17 15.80
C TYR A 293 -1.41 15.27 16.31
N HIS A 294 -0.87 14.12 16.73
CA HIS A 294 0.54 13.98 17.04
C HIS A 294 1.27 13.31 15.87
N LEU A 295 2.25 14.01 15.32
CA LEU A 295 3.10 13.52 14.22
C LEU A 295 4.47 13.11 14.78
N TYR A 296 4.79 11.84 14.64
CA TYR A 296 6.08 11.28 15.01
C TYR A 296 6.87 10.96 13.76
N THR A 297 8.09 11.44 13.67
CA THR A 297 8.99 11.16 12.52
C THR A 297 10.15 10.29 13.00
N LEU A 298 10.35 9.15 12.35
CA LEU A 298 11.53 8.32 12.59
C LEU A 298 12.76 9.02 11.99
N PRO A 299 13.83 9.31 12.78
CA PRO A 299 14.96 10.10 12.32
C PRO A 299 15.90 9.37 11.35
N ARG A 300 15.62 8.11 11.07
CA ARG A 300 16.33 7.26 10.10
C ARG A 300 15.39 6.67 9.08
N ARG A 301 15.89 6.36 7.90
CA ARG A 301 15.13 5.58 6.92
C ARG A 301 15.04 4.14 7.38
N THR A 302 13.99 3.45 6.96
CA THR A 302 13.73 2.06 7.36
C THR A 302 13.00 1.31 6.26
N ASP A 303 13.14 -0.02 6.27
CA ASP A 303 12.34 -0.89 5.43
C ASP A 303 11.03 -1.22 6.14
N VAL A 304 9.91 -1.08 5.44
CA VAL A 304 8.59 -1.52 5.91
C VAL A 304 8.11 -2.64 5.00
N LEU A 305 8.34 -3.88 5.43
CA LEU A 305 8.07 -5.06 4.61
C LEU A 305 6.58 -5.43 4.61
N GLN A 306 6.10 -5.94 3.49
CA GLN A 306 4.75 -6.48 3.37
C GLN A 306 4.55 -7.71 4.26
N ASN A 307 3.32 -7.93 4.73
CA ASN A 307 2.90 -9.06 5.59
C ASN A 307 3.79 -9.18 6.83
N SER A 308 4.16 -8.06 7.42
CA SER A 308 5.04 -8.01 8.57
C SER A 308 4.46 -7.18 9.72
N THR A 309 4.85 -7.57 10.92
CA THR A 309 4.76 -6.75 12.13
C THR A 309 6.17 -6.38 12.53
N GLN A 310 6.47 -5.09 12.58
CA GLN A 310 7.78 -4.55 12.88
C GLN A 310 7.75 -3.74 14.17
N GLN A 311 8.77 -3.89 15.02
CA GLN A 311 8.96 -3.08 16.21
C GLN A 311 10.10 -2.10 16.01
N LEU A 312 9.84 -0.83 16.32
CA LEU A 312 10.76 0.29 16.18
C LEU A 312 10.93 0.95 17.57
N ALA A 313 12.18 1.25 17.92
CA ALA A 313 12.56 1.96 19.14
C ALA A 313 12.91 3.41 18.82
#